data_c2517d10797f1d641bb4648ffa9bc119
#
_entry.id   c2517d10797f1d641bb4648ffa9bc119
#
_cell.length_a   1.000
_cell.length_b   1.000
_cell.length_c   1.000
_cell.angle_alpha   90.00
_cell.angle_beta   90.00
_cell.angle_gamma   90.00
#
_symmetry.space_group_name_H-M   'P 1'
#
loop_
_entity.id
_entity.type
_entity.pdbx_description
1 polymer ?
#
loop_
_entity_poly.entity_id
_entity_poly.type
_entity_poly.pdbx_seq_one_letter_code
_entity_poly.pdbx_strand_id
1 'polypeptide(L)'
;MSIKLRKWQEQALHKSLDWLITERTDRHFLINAAPGAGKTLVSCAIAKALIDIGEIERVIVIAPRSEIVNQWADDYRFVTKRHMAKVTAADGDIAALSLDICATWSAIQGLLPELQAVCRASKTLVICDEHHHAAVEAAWGDGADGAFQDAKFVLVLTGTPIRSDGVNSVWLAHDDAGSITHPEQGTYSLTYGEAVDLGYCRPVTFHRHEGKFTVDLDGDSVMVSGENKAALQGKLKRIPGLQKALDFYRLARTPLFEKDNTTPLLDGYQATMIESGSEKLTDLRYRMPNAGGLIIAPSIEMANYMVALLEKIEGEKPILVHSQMPNPSSKIRAFRETDKRWLVSVAMVSEGVDIKRLRVLLYLPNAMTELAFRQAIGRVVRSAGNDDDTRAYVVMPSFSTFETYARRVEDEMSPSARNGTLRPRFKRCGPCGHECELGARDCPVCDSAFPVAPERLKACVDCDALNPMAAKKCYTCGLSFQQSFNITLEEALRAGAIVRGMDIDEDEVQEAEEIAPLVRRRILGSGDHRLIKIIQTLPDESWARLRTIFDAN
;
A
#
# COMPACT_ATOMS: atom_id res chain seq x y z
N MET A 1 -12.61 32.42 7.04
CA MET A 1 -12.46 31.50 8.19
C MET A 1 -10.99 31.26 8.37
N SER A 2 -10.45 31.50 9.55
CA SER A 2 -9.07 31.11 9.89
C SER A 2 -9.03 29.58 10.03
N ILE A 3 -8.02 28.96 9.42
CA ILE A 3 -7.82 27.53 9.53
C ILE A 3 -7.30 27.24 10.93
N LYS A 4 -7.95 26.34 11.65
CA LYS A 4 -7.49 25.88 12.95
C LYS A 4 -6.50 24.74 12.74
N LEU A 5 -5.22 25.00 12.98
CA LEU A 5 -4.19 23.98 12.97
C LEU A 5 -4.32 23.05 14.19
N ARG A 6 -3.85 21.82 14.04
CA ARG A 6 -3.63 20.90 15.16
C ARG A 6 -2.39 21.33 15.94
N LYS A 7 -2.28 20.99 17.21
CA LYS A 7 -1.13 21.39 18.06
C LYS A 7 0.24 21.07 17.42
N TRP A 8 0.39 19.87 16.87
CA TRP A 8 1.62 19.48 16.21
C TRP A 8 1.92 20.32 14.96
N GLN A 9 0.89 20.72 14.21
CA GLN A 9 1.03 21.58 13.03
C GLN A 9 1.47 22.99 13.40
N GLU A 10 0.95 23.53 14.50
CA GLU A 10 1.40 24.81 15.06
C GLU A 10 2.86 24.74 15.49
N GLN A 11 3.25 23.67 16.19
CA GLN A 11 4.64 23.45 16.60
C GLN A 11 5.59 23.32 15.40
N ALA A 12 5.19 22.54 14.37
CA ALA A 12 5.97 22.38 13.15
C ALA A 12 6.10 23.69 12.38
N LEU A 13 5.02 24.49 12.32
CA LEU A 13 5.03 25.83 11.73
C LEU A 13 6.04 26.73 12.45
N HIS A 14 5.96 26.85 13.78
CA HIS A 14 6.89 27.69 14.55
C HIS A 14 8.34 27.24 14.37
N LYS A 15 8.60 25.93 14.52
CA LYS A 15 9.95 25.37 14.36
C LYS A 15 10.52 25.60 12.96
N SER A 16 9.68 25.49 11.91
CA SER A 16 10.12 25.76 10.54
C SER A 16 10.47 27.23 10.30
N LEU A 17 9.70 28.16 10.88
CA LEU A 17 10.00 29.59 10.78
C LEU A 17 11.28 29.95 11.55
N ASP A 18 11.46 29.42 12.75
CA ASP A 18 12.68 29.61 13.53
C ASP A 18 13.93 29.15 12.76
N TRP A 19 13.87 27.93 12.18
CA TRP A 19 14.96 27.35 11.40
C TRP A 19 15.27 28.15 10.13
N LEU A 20 14.26 28.42 9.32
CA LEU A 20 14.42 29.01 7.99
C LEU A 20 14.72 30.53 8.05
N ILE A 21 14.22 31.24 9.07
CA ILE A 21 14.30 32.69 9.13
C ILE A 21 15.30 33.18 10.19
N THR A 22 15.24 32.60 11.40
CA THR A 22 16.03 33.06 12.54
C THR A 22 17.40 32.42 12.52
N GLU A 23 17.49 31.10 12.47
CA GLU A 23 18.77 30.39 12.51
C GLU A 23 19.51 30.46 11.17
N ARG A 24 18.81 30.28 10.06
CA ARG A 24 19.33 30.34 8.67
C ARG A 24 20.56 29.44 8.42
N THR A 25 20.66 28.34 9.15
CA THR A 25 21.83 27.43 9.07
C THR A 25 21.77 26.58 7.81
N ASP A 26 20.56 26.20 7.41
CA ASP A 26 20.29 25.46 6.19
C ASP A 26 18.93 25.91 5.61
N ARG A 27 18.77 25.80 4.30
CA ARG A 27 17.54 26.15 3.59
C ARG A 27 16.51 25.02 3.58
N HIS A 28 16.88 23.79 4.02
CA HIS A 28 16.03 22.63 4.06
C HIS A 28 15.38 22.47 5.43
N PHE A 29 14.09 22.22 5.46
CA PHE A 29 13.36 21.84 6.65
C PHE A 29 12.60 20.53 6.41
N LEU A 30 12.78 19.56 7.31
CA LEU A 30 12.17 18.24 7.20
C LEU A 30 10.92 18.12 8.07
N ILE A 31 9.80 17.71 7.47
CA ILE A 31 8.60 17.25 8.19
C ILE A 31 8.45 15.75 8.00
N ASN A 32 8.82 15.01 9.02
CA ASN A 32 8.61 13.58 9.13
C ASN A 32 7.37 13.33 9.99
N ALA A 33 6.22 13.10 9.37
CA ALA A 33 4.97 12.92 10.10
C ALA A 33 4.15 11.75 9.55
N ALA A 34 3.52 11.02 10.47
CA ALA A 34 2.72 9.83 10.16
C ALA A 34 1.77 10.05 8.96
N PRO A 35 1.53 9.03 8.13
CA PRO A 35 0.57 9.10 7.05
C PRO A 35 -0.82 9.50 7.56
N GLY A 36 -1.45 10.49 6.91
CA GLY A 36 -2.77 10.97 7.32
C GLY A 36 -2.78 11.99 8.47
N ALA A 37 -1.64 12.32 9.07
CA ALA A 37 -1.57 13.32 10.14
C ALA A 37 -1.86 14.75 9.66
N GLY A 38 -1.76 15.04 8.35
CA GLY A 38 -2.11 16.36 7.76
C GLY A 38 -0.88 17.18 7.36
N LYS A 39 0.15 16.54 6.79
CA LYS A 39 1.37 17.17 6.24
C LYS A 39 1.06 18.29 5.25
N THR A 40 0.16 18.05 4.30
CA THR A 40 -0.23 19.03 3.27
C THR A 40 -0.71 20.35 3.89
N LEU A 41 -1.56 20.26 4.93
CA LEU A 41 -2.13 21.44 5.56
C LEU A 41 -1.08 22.30 6.26
N VAL A 42 -0.17 21.68 7.02
CA VAL A 42 0.90 22.43 7.69
C VAL A 42 1.89 23.04 6.69
N SER A 43 2.19 22.34 5.59
CA SER A 43 3.06 22.87 4.54
C SER A 43 2.45 24.09 3.85
N CYS A 44 1.15 24.06 3.58
CA CYS A 44 0.43 25.23 3.07
C CYS A 44 0.42 26.39 4.10
N ALA A 45 0.32 26.09 5.40
CA ALA A 45 0.37 27.09 6.45
C ALA A 45 1.78 27.73 6.56
N ILE A 46 2.85 26.95 6.45
CA ILE A 46 4.24 27.43 6.39
C ILE A 46 4.43 28.33 5.17
N ALA A 47 3.99 27.87 3.99
CA ALA A 47 4.04 28.66 2.77
C ALA A 47 3.33 30.00 2.93
N LYS A 48 2.10 29.98 3.49
CA LYS A 48 1.33 31.20 3.77
C LYS A 48 2.07 32.15 4.72
N ALA A 49 2.62 31.64 5.81
CA ALA A 49 3.35 32.47 6.77
C ALA A 49 4.57 33.14 6.13
N LEU A 50 5.35 32.40 5.32
CA LEU A 50 6.51 32.93 4.60
C LEU A 50 6.12 33.98 3.54
N ILE A 51 4.96 33.81 2.88
CA ILE A 51 4.40 34.80 1.94
C ILE A 51 3.99 36.06 2.70
N ASP A 52 3.25 35.93 3.80
CA ASP A 52 2.67 37.02 4.56
C ASP A 52 3.78 37.97 5.14
N ILE A 53 4.95 37.40 5.47
CA ILE A 53 6.11 38.19 5.96
C ILE A 53 7.06 38.64 4.83
N GLY A 54 6.78 38.33 3.56
CA GLY A 54 7.58 38.73 2.40
C GLY A 54 8.91 37.97 2.22
N GLU A 55 9.08 36.84 2.91
CA GLU A 55 10.28 36.01 2.78
C GLU A 55 10.28 35.20 1.48
N ILE A 56 9.11 34.84 0.93
CA ILE A 56 8.95 34.19 -0.36
C ILE A 56 7.90 34.88 -1.23
N GLU A 57 8.05 34.73 -2.54
CA GLU A 57 7.16 35.30 -3.56
C GLU A 57 6.37 34.19 -4.28
N ARG A 58 6.99 33.01 -4.45
CA ARG A 58 6.44 31.88 -5.18
C ARG A 58 6.59 30.57 -4.42
N VAL A 59 5.70 29.65 -4.75
CA VAL A 59 5.71 28.28 -4.22
C VAL A 59 5.69 27.28 -5.38
N ILE A 60 6.58 26.27 -5.31
CA ILE A 60 6.59 25.12 -6.20
C ILE A 60 6.32 23.87 -5.33
N VAL A 61 5.32 23.09 -5.70
CA VAL A 61 5.03 21.80 -5.07
C VAL A 61 5.38 20.68 -6.02
N ILE A 62 6.15 19.71 -5.55
CA ILE A 62 6.44 18.48 -6.26
C ILE A 62 5.71 17.34 -5.56
N ALA A 63 4.75 16.76 -6.27
CA ALA A 63 3.87 15.71 -5.78
C ALA A 63 4.21 14.34 -6.38
N PRO A 64 3.90 13.23 -5.70
CA PRO A 64 4.27 11.89 -6.20
C PRO A 64 3.52 11.49 -7.48
N ARG A 65 2.29 11.97 -7.67
CA ARG A 65 1.41 11.58 -8.80
C ARG A 65 0.46 12.70 -9.20
N SER A 66 -0.06 12.63 -10.43
CA SER A 66 -0.97 13.63 -11.00
C SER A 66 -2.29 13.79 -10.22
N GLU A 67 -2.81 12.73 -9.60
CA GLU A 67 -4.01 12.83 -8.74
C GLU A 67 -3.74 13.71 -7.51
N ILE A 68 -2.53 13.64 -6.96
CA ILE A 68 -2.11 14.42 -5.79
C ILE A 68 -1.88 15.87 -6.16
N VAL A 69 -1.44 16.16 -7.38
CA VAL A 69 -1.33 17.53 -7.89
C VAL A 69 -2.66 18.28 -7.77
N ASN A 70 -3.77 17.62 -8.10
CA ASN A 70 -5.10 18.21 -7.96
C ASN A 70 -5.46 18.53 -6.50
N GLN A 71 -5.19 17.59 -5.61
CA GLN A 71 -5.44 17.76 -4.18
C GLN A 71 -4.59 18.89 -3.59
N TRP A 72 -3.28 18.94 -3.95
CA TRP A 72 -2.39 20.02 -3.51
C TRP A 72 -2.87 21.39 -3.95
N ALA A 73 -3.28 21.53 -5.20
CA ALA A 73 -3.78 22.80 -5.72
C ALA A 73 -5.05 23.28 -4.99
N ASP A 74 -5.96 22.35 -4.66
CA ASP A 74 -7.19 22.66 -3.92
C ASP A 74 -6.90 23.03 -2.47
N ASP A 75 -6.08 22.24 -1.76
CA ASP A 75 -5.69 22.50 -0.36
C ASP A 75 -4.88 23.81 -0.25
N TYR A 76 -3.96 24.04 -1.17
CA TYR A 76 -3.16 25.26 -1.22
C TYR A 76 -4.04 26.51 -1.42
N ARG A 77 -4.98 26.45 -2.39
CA ARG A 77 -5.95 27.52 -2.60
C ARG A 77 -6.81 27.76 -1.37
N PHE A 78 -7.23 26.70 -0.70
CA PHE A 78 -8.03 26.82 0.52
C PHE A 78 -7.28 27.56 1.63
N VAL A 79 -5.99 27.26 1.84
CA VAL A 79 -5.17 27.84 2.90
C VAL A 79 -4.65 29.23 2.56
N THR A 80 -4.01 29.38 1.39
CA THR A 80 -3.28 30.62 1.01
C THR A 80 -4.13 31.63 0.28
N LYS A 81 -5.27 31.22 -0.28
CA LYS A 81 -6.12 31.98 -1.21
C LYS A 81 -5.42 32.29 -2.56
N ARG A 82 -4.30 31.64 -2.84
CA ARG A 82 -3.57 31.74 -4.11
C ARG A 82 -3.86 30.51 -4.98
N HIS A 83 -3.63 30.64 -6.28
CA HIS A 83 -3.83 29.56 -7.25
C HIS A 83 -2.50 28.94 -7.65
N MET A 84 -2.50 27.63 -7.90
CA MET A 84 -1.37 26.91 -8.48
C MET A 84 -1.69 26.48 -9.91
N ALA A 85 -0.75 26.70 -10.82
CA ALA A 85 -0.73 26.08 -12.14
C ALA A 85 -0.31 24.62 -11.99
N LYS A 86 -1.07 23.72 -12.62
CA LYS A 86 -0.76 22.28 -12.70
C LYS A 86 0.04 22.07 -13.98
N VAL A 87 1.30 21.71 -13.86
CA VAL A 87 2.21 21.61 -15.00
C VAL A 87 2.70 20.17 -15.20
N THR A 88 2.91 19.84 -16.46
CA THR A 88 3.44 18.55 -16.91
C THR A 88 4.74 18.75 -17.69
N ALA A 89 5.48 17.69 -17.94
CA ALA A 89 6.72 17.76 -18.72
C ALA A 89 6.56 18.31 -20.17
N ALA A 90 5.31 18.35 -20.66
CA ALA A 90 5.00 18.90 -22.00
C ALA A 90 4.71 20.42 -21.99
N ASP A 91 4.57 21.03 -20.81
CA ASP A 91 4.27 22.47 -20.69
C ASP A 91 5.58 23.26 -20.78
N GLY A 92 5.68 24.10 -21.82
CA GLY A 92 6.79 25.05 -21.97
C GLY A 92 6.48 26.40 -21.29
N ASP A 93 7.53 27.22 -21.09
CA ASP A 93 7.45 28.62 -20.61
C ASP A 93 6.66 28.82 -19.30
N ILE A 94 6.83 27.90 -18.37
CA ILE A 94 6.22 28.01 -17.03
C ILE A 94 6.77 29.18 -16.21
N ALA A 95 7.95 29.69 -16.57
CA ALA A 95 8.56 30.86 -15.94
C ALA A 95 7.72 32.13 -16.15
N ALA A 96 7.04 32.25 -17.31
CA ALA A 96 6.15 33.36 -17.60
C ALA A 96 4.81 33.30 -16.84
N LEU A 97 4.46 32.12 -16.25
CA LEU A 97 3.27 32.01 -15.41
C LEU A 97 3.50 32.78 -14.10
N SER A 98 2.67 33.77 -13.83
CA SER A 98 2.68 34.52 -12.55
C SER A 98 2.03 33.74 -11.40
N LEU A 99 1.87 32.42 -11.52
CA LEU A 99 1.20 31.56 -10.57
C LEU A 99 2.20 30.67 -9.82
N ASP A 100 1.82 30.23 -8.63
CA ASP A 100 2.48 29.12 -7.97
C ASP A 100 2.33 27.84 -8.81
N ILE A 101 3.21 26.87 -8.64
CA ILE A 101 3.32 25.71 -9.54
C ILE A 101 3.13 24.42 -8.72
N CYS A 102 2.41 23.45 -9.30
CA CYS A 102 2.38 22.09 -8.82
C CYS A 102 2.69 21.12 -9.96
N ALA A 103 3.71 20.29 -9.79
CA ALA A 103 4.16 19.28 -10.76
C ALA A 103 4.36 17.91 -10.09
N THR A 104 4.63 16.88 -10.89
CA THR A 104 5.01 15.55 -10.39
C THR A 104 6.52 15.37 -10.40
N TRP A 105 7.05 14.41 -9.61
CA TRP A 105 8.46 14.03 -9.65
C TRP A 105 8.92 13.67 -11.06
N SER A 106 8.13 12.91 -11.81
CA SER A 106 8.45 12.53 -13.20
C SER A 106 8.50 13.71 -14.18
N ALA A 107 7.89 14.84 -13.87
CA ALA A 107 7.92 16.02 -14.75
C ALA A 107 9.18 16.86 -14.59
N ILE A 108 9.95 16.70 -13.49
CA ILE A 108 11.08 17.58 -13.15
C ILE A 108 12.14 17.61 -14.25
N GLN A 109 12.51 16.45 -14.82
CA GLN A 109 13.52 16.39 -15.86
C GLN A 109 13.13 17.20 -17.11
N GLY A 110 11.86 17.07 -17.53
CA GLY A 110 11.35 17.82 -18.68
C GLY A 110 11.15 19.31 -18.44
N LEU A 111 11.09 19.74 -17.16
CA LEU A 111 10.86 21.11 -16.73
C LEU A 111 12.09 21.75 -16.07
N LEU A 112 13.24 21.09 -16.09
CA LEU A 112 14.43 21.51 -15.33
C LEU A 112 14.85 22.96 -15.65
N PRO A 113 15.04 23.38 -16.90
CA PRO A 113 15.44 24.75 -17.23
C PRO A 113 14.42 25.80 -16.75
N GLU A 114 13.14 25.49 -16.87
CA GLU A 114 12.04 26.38 -16.51
C GLU A 114 11.93 26.53 -14.99
N LEU A 115 12.06 25.42 -14.25
CA LEU A 115 12.06 25.43 -12.78
C LEU A 115 13.25 26.21 -12.22
N GLN A 116 14.45 26.04 -12.81
CA GLN A 116 15.62 26.86 -12.49
C GLN A 116 15.36 28.35 -12.75
N ALA A 117 14.77 28.67 -13.90
CA ALA A 117 14.45 30.06 -14.25
C ALA A 117 13.49 30.70 -13.24
N VAL A 118 12.46 29.96 -12.80
CA VAL A 118 11.53 30.39 -11.75
C VAL A 118 12.25 30.64 -10.43
N CYS A 119 13.12 29.72 -9.99
CA CYS A 119 13.87 29.86 -8.73
C CYS A 119 14.87 31.03 -8.76
N ARG A 120 15.46 31.36 -9.92
CA ARG A 120 16.35 32.51 -10.09
C ARG A 120 15.60 33.84 -10.14
N ALA A 121 14.40 33.84 -10.76
CA ALA A 121 13.64 35.07 -10.94
C ALA A 121 12.89 35.53 -9.68
N SER A 122 12.64 34.65 -8.72
CA SER A 122 11.82 34.92 -7.54
C SER A 122 12.30 34.18 -6.30
N LYS A 123 12.01 34.73 -5.11
CA LYS A 123 12.24 34.04 -3.84
C LYS A 123 11.26 32.89 -3.70
N THR A 124 11.70 31.66 -3.96
CA THR A 124 10.85 30.49 -4.10
C THR A 124 10.97 29.55 -2.90
N LEU A 125 9.82 29.07 -2.39
CA LEU A 125 9.73 27.89 -1.54
C LEU A 125 9.41 26.67 -2.40
N VAL A 126 10.22 25.63 -2.31
CA VAL A 126 9.94 24.33 -2.91
C VAL A 126 9.41 23.38 -1.84
N ILE A 127 8.29 22.70 -2.09
CA ILE A 127 7.70 21.69 -1.21
C ILE A 127 7.77 20.36 -1.92
N CYS A 128 8.56 19.43 -1.38
CA CYS A 128 8.78 18.10 -1.92
C CYS A 128 7.98 17.07 -1.13
N ASP A 129 6.83 16.66 -1.68
CA ASP A 129 5.95 15.68 -1.04
C ASP A 129 6.39 14.26 -1.36
N GLU A 130 6.33 13.39 -0.34
CA GLU A 130 6.81 11.99 -0.39
C GLU A 130 8.21 11.89 -1.01
N HIS A 131 9.14 12.59 -0.38
CA HIS A 131 10.52 12.79 -0.85
C HIS A 131 11.29 11.49 -1.20
N HIS A 132 10.88 10.35 -0.66
CA HIS A 132 11.48 9.06 -1.00
C HIS A 132 11.37 8.70 -2.50
N HIS A 133 10.44 9.31 -3.26
CA HIS A 133 10.38 9.16 -4.71
C HIS A 133 11.59 9.77 -5.42
N ALA A 134 12.19 10.81 -4.88
CA ALA A 134 13.40 11.42 -5.45
C ALA A 134 14.62 10.49 -5.45
N ALA A 135 14.53 9.39 -4.77
CA ALA A 135 15.63 8.47 -4.58
C ALA A 135 15.39 7.09 -5.18
N VAL A 136 14.15 6.77 -5.56
CA VAL A 136 13.83 5.50 -6.26
C VAL A 136 14.41 5.52 -7.68
N GLU A 137 14.53 6.71 -8.29
CA GLU A 137 15.21 6.92 -9.57
C GLU A 137 16.28 7.99 -9.37
N ALA A 138 17.56 7.60 -9.41
CA ALA A 138 18.69 8.52 -9.27
C ALA A 138 18.56 9.74 -10.21
N ALA A 139 18.01 9.53 -11.40
CA ALA A 139 17.73 10.60 -12.37
C ALA A 139 16.75 11.67 -11.85
N TRP A 140 15.77 11.32 -11.02
CA TRP A 140 14.84 12.31 -10.43
C TRP A 140 15.50 13.11 -9.31
N GLY A 141 16.39 12.45 -8.55
CA GLY A 141 17.19 13.11 -7.51
C GLY A 141 18.14 14.15 -8.07
N ASP A 142 18.94 13.77 -9.07
CA ASP A 142 19.88 14.68 -9.75
C ASP A 142 19.12 15.81 -10.45
N GLY A 143 17.98 15.50 -11.07
CA GLY A 143 17.09 16.50 -11.66
C GLY A 143 16.54 17.49 -10.64
N ALA A 144 16.13 17.02 -9.46
CA ALA A 144 15.61 17.87 -8.40
C ALA A 144 16.70 18.78 -7.78
N ASP A 145 17.89 18.24 -7.54
CA ASP A 145 19.01 19.06 -7.04
C ASP A 145 19.36 20.18 -8.01
N GLY A 146 19.49 19.85 -9.30
CA GLY A 146 19.71 20.82 -10.35
C GLY A 146 18.58 21.84 -10.49
N ALA A 147 17.31 21.40 -10.48
CA ALA A 147 16.16 22.26 -10.67
C ALA A 147 15.98 23.31 -9.56
N PHE A 148 16.32 22.94 -8.31
CA PHE A 148 16.00 23.74 -7.12
C PHE A 148 17.23 24.29 -6.39
N GLN A 149 18.42 24.26 -7.01
CA GLN A 149 19.64 24.81 -6.40
C GLN A 149 19.51 26.29 -6.01
N ASP A 150 18.73 27.08 -6.77
CA ASP A 150 18.52 28.51 -6.55
C ASP A 150 17.25 28.80 -5.73
N ALA A 151 16.53 27.78 -5.27
CA ALA A 151 15.38 27.97 -4.38
C ALA A 151 15.81 28.55 -3.03
N LYS A 152 15.03 29.50 -2.52
CA LYS A 152 15.34 30.13 -1.24
C LYS A 152 15.18 29.16 -0.08
N PHE A 153 14.07 28.41 -0.05
CA PHE A 153 13.78 27.40 0.96
C PHE A 153 13.25 26.12 0.32
N VAL A 154 13.52 25.00 0.97
CA VAL A 154 13.04 23.67 0.57
C VAL A 154 12.39 22.98 1.77
N LEU A 155 11.12 22.63 1.63
CA LEU A 155 10.37 21.87 2.62
C LEU A 155 10.26 20.42 2.16
N VAL A 156 10.86 19.52 2.91
CA VAL A 156 10.87 18.08 2.59
C VAL A 156 9.84 17.35 3.44
N LEU A 157 8.92 16.62 2.80
CA LEU A 157 7.87 15.89 3.48
C LEU A 157 8.05 14.40 3.31
N THR A 158 7.97 13.66 4.41
CA THR A 158 7.94 12.20 4.39
C THR A 158 6.98 11.68 5.46
N GLY A 159 6.36 10.55 5.18
CA GLY A 159 5.58 9.79 6.17
C GLY A 159 6.29 8.51 6.61
N THR A 160 7.45 8.23 6.02
CA THR A 160 8.22 7.00 6.19
C THR A 160 9.70 7.34 6.18
N PRO A 161 10.30 7.61 7.35
CA PRO A 161 11.68 8.08 7.45
C PRO A 161 12.73 6.98 7.22
N ILE A 162 12.30 5.75 6.99
CA ILE A 162 13.20 4.60 6.87
C ILE A 162 13.30 4.17 5.41
N ARG A 163 14.53 4.00 4.92
CA ARG A 163 14.85 3.43 3.62
C ARG A 163 15.53 2.08 3.79
N SER A 164 15.11 1.11 3.00
CA SER A 164 15.67 -0.25 3.02
C SER A 164 16.62 -0.54 1.86
N ASP A 165 16.80 0.41 0.93
CA ASP A 165 17.60 0.23 -0.29
C ASP A 165 19.05 0.74 -0.21
N GLY A 166 19.41 1.38 0.92
CA GLY A 166 20.79 1.88 1.14
C GLY A 166 21.20 3.08 0.26
N VAL A 167 20.26 3.67 -0.48
CA VAL A 167 20.54 4.83 -1.35
C VAL A 167 20.27 6.12 -0.60
N ASN A 168 21.19 7.07 -0.66
CA ASN A 168 20.98 8.43 -0.12
C ASN A 168 19.91 9.14 -0.94
N SER A 169 19.01 9.85 -0.27
CA SER A 169 18.06 10.72 -0.95
C SER A 169 18.66 12.11 -1.16
N VAL A 170 18.15 12.82 -2.15
CA VAL A 170 18.56 14.22 -2.40
C VAL A 170 18.35 15.06 -1.14
N TRP A 171 19.33 15.86 -0.78
CA TRP A 171 19.41 16.79 0.37
C TRP A 171 19.38 16.15 1.77
N LEU A 172 19.17 14.85 1.89
CA LEU A 172 19.10 14.16 3.17
C LEU A 172 20.09 13.02 3.20
N ALA A 173 20.91 12.95 4.23
CA ALA A 173 21.76 11.80 4.51
C ALA A 173 20.96 10.71 5.25
N HIS A 174 21.43 9.47 5.16
CA HIS A 174 20.87 8.35 5.89
C HIS A 174 21.98 7.68 6.70
N ASP A 175 21.63 7.15 7.86
CA ASP A 175 22.51 6.33 8.66
C ASP A 175 22.59 4.87 8.12
N ASP A 176 23.44 4.06 8.73
CA ASP A 176 23.61 2.64 8.34
C ASP A 176 22.34 1.79 8.52
N ALA A 177 21.37 2.27 9.30
CA ALA A 177 20.06 1.66 9.49
C ALA A 177 19.01 2.15 8.47
N GLY A 178 19.39 3.07 7.57
CA GLY A 178 18.51 3.67 6.57
C GLY A 178 17.61 4.78 7.12
N SER A 179 17.86 5.26 8.33
CA SER A 179 17.10 6.38 8.92
C SER A 179 17.69 7.72 8.46
N ILE A 180 16.81 8.70 8.20
CA ILE A 180 17.22 10.03 7.78
C ILE A 180 18.01 10.71 8.90
N THR A 181 19.20 11.22 8.55
CA THR A 181 20.01 12.09 9.41
C THR A 181 19.90 13.53 8.94
N HIS A 182 19.18 14.36 9.70
CA HIS A 182 19.05 15.79 9.48
C HIS A 182 19.07 16.49 10.85
N PRO A 183 19.59 17.71 10.98
CA PRO A 183 19.63 18.40 12.27
C PRO A 183 18.27 18.41 12.96
N GLU A 184 18.27 18.16 14.27
CA GLU A 184 17.03 18.11 15.05
C GLU A 184 16.27 19.44 14.98
N GLN A 185 16.99 20.58 14.99
CA GLN A 185 16.42 21.91 14.88
C GLN A 185 15.72 22.14 13.53
N GLY A 186 16.27 21.55 12.45
CA GLY A 186 15.73 21.59 11.10
C GLY A 186 14.69 20.49 10.80
N THR A 187 14.31 19.68 11.79
CA THR A 187 13.41 18.55 11.63
C THR A 187 12.24 18.61 12.60
N TYR A 188 11.03 18.42 12.10
CA TYR A 188 9.87 18.13 12.93
C TYR A 188 9.42 16.68 12.71
N SER A 189 9.38 15.89 13.77
CA SER A 189 8.95 14.49 13.72
C SER A 189 7.65 14.29 14.51
N LEU A 190 6.71 13.55 13.90
CA LEU A 190 5.50 13.03 14.54
C LEU A 190 5.39 11.55 14.18
N THR A 191 5.78 10.69 15.10
CA THR A 191 5.72 9.24 14.91
C THR A 191 4.29 8.74 14.78
N TYR A 192 4.11 7.53 14.24
CA TYR A 192 2.79 6.93 14.18
C TYR A 192 2.18 6.71 15.57
N GLY A 193 2.98 6.27 16.54
CA GLY A 193 2.53 6.09 17.93
C GLY A 193 2.01 7.39 18.56
N GLU A 194 2.78 8.47 18.44
CA GLU A 194 2.35 9.80 18.91
C GLU A 194 1.08 10.28 18.20
N ALA A 195 0.99 10.05 16.88
CA ALA A 195 -0.20 10.42 16.13
C ALA A 195 -1.44 9.63 16.56
N VAL A 196 -1.27 8.37 16.98
CA VAL A 196 -2.34 7.54 17.56
C VAL A 196 -2.74 8.07 18.95
N ASP A 197 -1.78 8.32 19.82
CA ASP A 197 -2.04 8.81 21.18
C ASP A 197 -2.71 10.20 21.18
N LEU A 198 -2.42 11.03 20.18
CA LEU A 198 -3.05 12.33 19.96
C LEU A 198 -4.38 12.25 19.18
N GLY A 199 -4.83 11.06 18.78
CA GLY A 199 -6.08 10.86 18.04
C GLY A 199 -6.06 11.31 16.58
N TYR A 200 -4.89 11.58 16.01
CA TYR A 200 -4.76 11.98 14.60
C TYR A 200 -4.74 10.79 13.65
N CYS A 201 -4.27 9.66 14.14
CA CYS A 201 -4.35 8.37 13.47
C CYS A 201 -5.07 7.38 14.37
N ARG A 202 -5.71 6.37 13.78
CA ARG A 202 -6.28 5.29 14.57
C ARG A 202 -5.27 4.17 14.78
N PRO A 203 -5.36 3.44 15.90
CA PRO A 203 -4.52 2.28 16.15
C PRO A 203 -4.82 1.16 15.14
N VAL A 204 -3.81 0.38 14.80
CA VAL A 204 -3.91 -0.77 13.89
C VAL A 204 -3.81 -2.09 14.65
N THR A 205 -4.52 -3.10 14.15
CA THR A 205 -4.40 -4.49 14.60
C THR A 205 -4.04 -5.35 13.39
N PHE A 206 -2.98 -6.14 13.53
CA PHE A 206 -2.55 -7.06 12.48
C PHE A 206 -3.13 -8.46 12.73
N HIS A 207 -3.79 -9.00 11.72
CA HIS A 207 -4.22 -10.37 11.66
C HIS A 207 -3.29 -11.16 10.73
N ARG A 208 -2.50 -12.06 11.31
CA ARG A 208 -1.58 -12.94 10.59
C ARG A 208 -2.40 -14.09 10.02
N HIS A 209 -2.61 -14.09 8.71
CA HIS A 209 -3.34 -15.15 8.04
C HIS A 209 -2.40 -16.33 7.80
N GLU A 210 -2.58 -17.38 8.60
CA GLU A 210 -1.76 -18.60 8.53
C GLU A 210 -2.27 -19.50 7.40
N GLY A 211 -1.40 -20.36 6.90
CA GLY A 211 -1.77 -21.40 5.94
C GLY A 211 -0.58 -22.30 5.62
N LYS A 212 -0.88 -23.49 5.14
CA LYS A 212 0.12 -24.43 4.62
C LYS A 212 -0.30 -24.84 3.23
N PHE A 213 0.65 -24.85 2.33
CA PHE A 213 0.46 -25.38 0.98
C PHE A 213 1.07 -26.77 0.91
N THR A 214 0.31 -27.74 0.43
CA THR A 214 0.82 -29.06 0.06
C THR A 214 0.91 -29.10 -1.45
N VAL A 215 2.12 -29.22 -1.96
CA VAL A 215 2.38 -29.30 -3.41
C VAL A 215 2.63 -30.74 -3.75
N ASP A 216 1.83 -31.30 -4.63
CA ASP A 216 1.98 -32.66 -5.16
C ASP A 216 3.01 -32.65 -6.31
N LEU A 217 4.03 -33.49 -6.19
CA LEU A 217 5.16 -33.60 -7.10
C LEU A 217 5.27 -35.03 -7.65
N ASP A 218 4.27 -35.52 -8.39
CA ASP A 218 4.28 -36.85 -9.04
C ASP A 218 4.64 -38.01 -8.09
N GLY A 219 3.95 -38.08 -6.93
CA GLY A 219 4.12 -39.13 -5.94
C GLY A 219 4.88 -38.75 -4.67
N ASP A 220 5.52 -37.58 -4.65
CA ASP A 220 6.04 -36.94 -3.46
C ASP A 220 5.22 -35.70 -3.14
N SER A 221 4.94 -35.42 -1.88
CA SER A 221 4.29 -34.16 -1.46
C SER A 221 5.25 -33.30 -0.65
N VAL A 222 5.31 -32.02 -0.96
CA VAL A 222 6.10 -31.03 -0.22
C VAL A 222 5.19 -30.03 0.48
N MET A 223 5.39 -29.87 1.78
CA MET A 223 4.65 -28.91 2.60
C MET A 223 5.41 -27.60 2.74
N VAL A 224 4.73 -26.49 2.49
CA VAL A 224 5.28 -25.14 2.55
C VAL A 224 4.42 -24.27 3.46
N SER A 225 5.03 -23.56 4.40
CA SER A 225 4.35 -22.61 5.29
C SER A 225 5.17 -21.33 5.41
N GLY A 226 4.58 -20.27 5.98
CA GLY A 226 5.28 -19.00 6.21
C GLY A 226 6.49 -19.11 7.14
N GLU A 227 6.55 -20.14 7.99
CA GLU A 227 7.65 -20.40 8.92
C GLU A 227 8.68 -21.37 8.36
N ASN A 228 8.25 -22.31 7.51
CA ASN A 228 9.07 -23.41 7.01
C ASN A 228 9.26 -23.32 5.49
N LYS A 229 10.53 -23.20 5.08
CA LYS A 229 10.89 -23.35 3.67
C LYS A 229 10.69 -24.79 3.23
N ALA A 230 10.31 -24.99 1.97
CA ALA A 230 10.19 -26.31 1.37
C ALA A 230 11.50 -27.13 1.53
N ALA A 231 11.42 -28.26 2.21
CA ALA A 231 12.56 -29.17 2.36
C ALA A 231 12.63 -30.14 1.15
N LEU A 232 13.25 -29.71 0.06
CA LEU A 232 13.45 -30.55 -1.11
C LEU A 232 14.52 -31.62 -0.85
N GLN A 233 14.24 -32.85 -1.23
CA GLN A 233 15.15 -33.99 -1.08
C GLN A 233 15.46 -34.67 -2.43
N GLY A 234 16.57 -35.35 -2.50
CA GLY A 234 16.93 -36.21 -3.63
C GLY A 234 16.98 -35.47 -4.98
N LYS A 235 16.24 -35.99 -5.97
CA LYS A 235 16.18 -35.44 -7.34
C LYS A 235 15.52 -34.05 -7.40
N LEU A 236 14.57 -33.77 -6.51
CA LEU A 236 13.84 -32.50 -6.47
C LEU A 236 14.75 -31.31 -6.14
N LYS A 237 15.79 -31.53 -5.32
CA LYS A 237 16.80 -30.52 -4.99
C LYS A 237 17.63 -30.07 -6.20
N ARG A 238 17.68 -30.90 -7.24
CA ARG A 238 18.45 -30.63 -8.46
C ARG A 238 17.66 -29.91 -9.55
N ILE A 239 16.35 -29.71 -9.34
CA ILE A 239 15.51 -29.00 -10.30
C ILE A 239 15.74 -27.50 -10.09
N PRO A 240 16.34 -26.79 -11.07
CA PRO A 240 16.59 -25.36 -10.96
C PRO A 240 15.27 -24.60 -10.78
N GLY A 241 15.27 -23.62 -9.88
CA GLY A 241 14.10 -22.77 -9.64
C GLY A 241 12.97 -23.41 -8.82
N LEU A 242 12.95 -24.73 -8.62
CA LEU A 242 11.86 -25.40 -7.86
C LEU A 242 11.80 -24.89 -6.41
N GLN A 243 12.94 -24.69 -5.74
CA GLN A 243 12.99 -24.12 -4.38
C GLN A 243 12.37 -22.73 -4.32
N LYS A 244 12.58 -21.91 -5.35
CA LYS A 244 11.98 -20.56 -5.46
C LYS A 244 10.49 -20.64 -5.82
N ALA A 245 10.07 -21.61 -6.64
CA ALA A 245 8.67 -21.83 -6.98
C ALA A 245 7.84 -22.28 -5.76
N LEU A 246 8.45 -23.02 -4.84
CA LEU A 246 7.83 -23.51 -3.60
C LEU A 246 8.04 -22.53 -2.43
N ASP A 247 8.06 -21.23 -2.69
CA ASP A 247 8.05 -20.20 -1.67
C ASP A 247 6.61 -19.92 -1.20
N PHE A 248 6.41 -19.86 0.11
CA PHE A 248 5.08 -19.66 0.72
C PHE A 248 4.39 -18.42 0.19
N TYR A 249 5.10 -17.29 0.16
CA TYR A 249 4.50 -16.04 -0.25
C TYR A 249 4.14 -16.02 -1.73
N ARG A 250 4.88 -16.75 -2.54
CA ARG A 250 4.60 -16.96 -3.94
C ARG A 250 3.33 -17.79 -4.15
N LEU A 251 3.17 -18.88 -3.39
CA LEU A 251 1.97 -19.71 -3.41
C LEU A 251 0.73 -18.96 -2.91
N ALA A 252 0.88 -18.13 -1.86
CA ALA A 252 -0.19 -17.27 -1.37
C ALA A 252 -0.69 -16.25 -2.40
N ARG A 253 0.11 -15.93 -3.43
CA ARG A 253 -0.26 -15.04 -4.54
C ARG A 253 -0.69 -15.77 -5.81
N THR A 254 -0.89 -17.06 -5.76
CA THR A 254 -1.33 -17.87 -6.90
C THR A 254 -2.84 -17.97 -6.92
N PRO A 255 -3.52 -17.54 -8.00
CA PRO A 255 -4.95 -17.78 -8.15
C PRO A 255 -5.26 -19.28 -8.21
N LEU A 256 -6.26 -19.73 -7.47
CA LEU A 256 -6.71 -21.10 -7.43
C LEU A 256 -8.13 -21.21 -8.01
N PHE A 257 -8.29 -22.07 -9.01
CA PHE A 257 -9.55 -22.26 -9.70
C PHE A 257 -10.06 -23.69 -9.53
N GLU A 258 -11.35 -23.88 -9.69
CA GLU A 258 -11.95 -25.20 -9.82
C GLU A 258 -11.47 -25.89 -11.13
N LYS A 259 -11.90 -27.11 -11.35
CA LYS A 259 -11.49 -27.92 -12.53
C LYS A 259 -11.80 -27.28 -13.89
N ASP A 260 -12.69 -26.28 -13.90
CA ASP A 260 -13.05 -25.52 -15.10
C ASP A 260 -12.02 -24.43 -15.46
N ASN A 261 -11.00 -24.20 -14.61
CA ASN A 261 -9.97 -23.17 -14.73
C ASN A 261 -10.50 -21.71 -14.83
N THR A 262 -11.75 -21.48 -14.48
CA THR A 262 -12.40 -20.16 -14.54
C THR A 262 -13.12 -19.79 -13.26
N THR A 263 -13.66 -20.78 -12.55
CA THR A 263 -14.37 -20.55 -11.29
C THR A 263 -13.37 -20.49 -10.14
N PRO A 264 -13.29 -19.36 -9.40
CA PRO A 264 -12.39 -19.24 -8.26
C PRO A 264 -12.71 -20.26 -7.17
N LEU A 265 -11.68 -20.89 -6.61
CA LEU A 265 -11.81 -21.85 -5.54
C LEU A 265 -12.16 -21.15 -4.22
N LEU A 266 -13.32 -21.51 -3.64
CA LEU A 266 -13.85 -20.81 -2.47
C LEU A 266 -13.29 -21.30 -1.13
N ASP A 267 -12.55 -22.40 -1.10
CA ASP A 267 -11.83 -22.93 0.06
C ASP A 267 -10.31 -22.71 -0.03
N GLY A 268 -9.86 -21.92 -1.04
CA GLY A 268 -8.47 -21.55 -1.21
C GLY A 268 -7.97 -20.51 -0.19
N TYR A 269 -6.65 -20.34 -0.14
CA TYR A 269 -5.97 -19.42 0.79
C TYR A 269 -6.51 -17.99 0.71
N GLN A 270 -6.68 -17.46 -0.50
CA GLN A 270 -7.16 -16.10 -0.70
C GLN A 270 -8.63 -15.93 -0.31
N ALA A 271 -9.45 -16.96 -0.55
CA ALA A 271 -10.86 -16.95 -0.15
C ALA A 271 -10.99 -16.85 1.37
N THR A 272 -10.24 -17.66 2.13
CA THR A 272 -10.26 -17.62 3.61
C THR A 272 -9.65 -16.32 4.16
N MET A 273 -8.68 -15.70 3.45
CA MET A 273 -8.15 -14.39 3.78
C MET A 273 -9.19 -13.29 3.59
N ILE A 274 -9.95 -13.34 2.48
CA ILE A 274 -11.08 -12.43 2.22
C ILE A 274 -12.17 -12.59 3.27
N GLU A 275 -12.54 -13.82 3.62
CA GLU A 275 -13.55 -14.10 4.65
C GLU A 275 -13.16 -13.47 5.99
N SER A 276 -11.89 -13.62 6.42
CA SER A 276 -11.40 -13.00 7.65
C SER A 276 -11.50 -11.47 7.61
N GLY A 277 -11.23 -10.85 6.47
CA GLY A 277 -11.36 -9.41 6.29
C GLY A 277 -12.81 -8.95 6.25
N SER A 278 -13.69 -9.72 5.58
CA SER A 278 -15.12 -9.43 5.45
C SER A 278 -15.85 -9.52 6.78
N GLU A 279 -15.50 -10.48 7.62
CA GLU A 279 -15.96 -10.58 9.00
C GLU A 279 -15.63 -9.30 9.80
N LYS A 280 -14.36 -8.88 9.75
CA LYS A 280 -13.93 -7.65 10.43
C LYS A 280 -14.60 -6.41 9.88
N LEU A 281 -14.78 -6.31 8.56
CA LEU A 281 -15.48 -5.20 7.95
C LEU A 281 -16.96 -5.18 8.35
N THR A 282 -17.60 -6.32 8.44
CA THR A 282 -18.99 -6.45 8.90
C THR A 282 -19.12 -5.98 10.35
N ASP A 283 -18.25 -6.44 11.26
CA ASP A 283 -18.22 -5.98 12.66
C ASP A 283 -18.08 -4.45 12.76
N LEU A 284 -17.21 -3.87 11.95
CA LEU A 284 -17.01 -2.42 11.93
C LEU A 284 -18.23 -1.66 11.40
N ARG A 285 -18.93 -2.23 10.43
CA ARG A 285 -20.12 -1.57 9.83
C ARG A 285 -21.30 -1.48 10.77
N TYR A 286 -21.32 -2.22 11.86
CA TYR A 286 -22.29 -1.99 12.94
C TYR A 286 -22.12 -0.62 13.61
N ARG A 287 -20.89 -0.11 13.69
CA ARG A 287 -20.57 1.19 14.30
C ARG A 287 -20.44 2.30 13.24
N MET A 288 -19.90 1.96 12.09
CA MET A 288 -19.67 2.84 10.96
C MET A 288 -20.24 2.20 9.69
N PRO A 289 -21.55 2.39 9.39
CA PRO A 289 -22.24 1.69 8.30
C PRO A 289 -21.57 1.82 6.93
N ASN A 290 -20.86 2.92 6.69
CA ASN A 290 -20.12 3.16 5.46
C ASN A 290 -18.65 2.72 5.51
N ALA A 291 -18.20 2.02 6.56
CA ALA A 291 -16.82 1.51 6.61
C ALA A 291 -16.48 0.71 5.36
N GLY A 292 -15.28 0.90 4.83
CA GLY A 292 -14.79 0.25 3.62
C GLY A 292 -13.53 -0.58 3.86
N GLY A 293 -13.34 -1.59 3.01
CA GLY A 293 -12.14 -2.39 2.93
C GLY A 293 -11.33 -2.07 1.68
N LEU A 294 -10.03 -2.26 1.76
CA LEU A 294 -9.08 -2.15 0.67
C LEU A 294 -8.35 -3.49 0.50
N ILE A 295 -8.28 -4.00 -0.71
CA ILE A 295 -7.39 -5.11 -1.07
C ILE A 295 -6.26 -4.56 -1.93
N ILE A 296 -5.04 -4.79 -1.52
CA ILE A 296 -3.85 -4.55 -2.34
C ILE A 296 -3.41 -5.89 -2.91
N ALA A 297 -3.59 -6.05 -4.21
CA ALA A 297 -3.23 -7.24 -4.97
C ALA A 297 -1.86 -7.09 -5.66
N PRO A 298 -1.11 -8.18 -5.85
CA PRO A 298 0.23 -8.15 -6.44
C PRO A 298 0.24 -7.89 -7.95
N SER A 299 -0.83 -8.25 -8.65
CA SER A 299 -0.97 -8.12 -10.10
C SER A 299 -2.41 -7.87 -10.51
N ILE A 300 -2.62 -7.45 -11.76
CA ILE A 300 -3.96 -7.25 -12.33
C ILE A 300 -4.72 -8.58 -12.39
N GLU A 301 -4.05 -9.68 -12.69
CA GLU A 301 -4.64 -11.01 -12.71
C GLU A 301 -5.19 -11.39 -11.33
N MET A 302 -4.35 -11.27 -10.29
CA MET A 302 -4.78 -11.52 -8.91
C MET A 302 -5.88 -10.56 -8.46
N ALA A 303 -5.84 -9.30 -8.89
CA ALA A 303 -6.90 -8.33 -8.57
C ALA A 303 -8.25 -8.75 -9.18
N ASN A 304 -8.26 -9.22 -10.42
CA ASN A 304 -9.47 -9.76 -11.06
C ASN A 304 -9.96 -11.03 -10.36
N TYR A 305 -9.04 -11.92 -9.97
CA TYR A 305 -9.37 -13.12 -9.19
C TYR A 305 -9.99 -12.76 -7.83
N MET A 306 -9.41 -11.79 -7.09
CA MET A 306 -9.96 -11.30 -5.83
C MET A 306 -11.35 -10.66 -6.00
N VAL A 307 -11.59 -9.94 -7.12
CA VAL A 307 -12.91 -9.42 -7.48
C VAL A 307 -13.92 -10.56 -7.64
N ALA A 308 -13.57 -11.60 -8.37
CA ALA A 308 -14.45 -12.76 -8.59
C ALA A 308 -14.74 -13.53 -7.28
N LEU A 309 -13.73 -13.67 -6.41
CA LEU A 309 -13.92 -14.25 -5.07
C LEU A 309 -14.87 -13.41 -4.22
N LEU A 310 -14.66 -12.09 -4.14
CA LEU A 310 -15.53 -11.19 -3.38
C LEU A 310 -16.97 -11.21 -3.87
N GLU A 311 -17.18 -11.21 -5.18
CA GLU A 311 -18.51 -11.28 -5.77
C GLU A 311 -19.24 -12.57 -5.37
N LYS A 312 -18.51 -13.70 -5.28
CA LYS A 312 -19.07 -14.98 -4.82
C LYS A 312 -19.27 -15.03 -3.30
N ILE A 313 -18.34 -14.47 -2.51
CA ILE A 313 -18.39 -14.53 -1.04
C ILE A 313 -19.43 -13.56 -0.48
N GLU A 314 -19.48 -12.34 -0.99
CA GLU A 314 -20.35 -11.27 -0.46
C GLU A 314 -21.61 -11.01 -1.30
N GLY A 315 -21.71 -11.58 -2.51
CA GLY A 315 -22.82 -11.33 -3.43
C GLY A 315 -22.82 -9.92 -4.04
N GLU A 316 -21.79 -9.13 -3.80
CA GLU A 316 -21.64 -7.76 -4.31
C GLU A 316 -20.30 -7.59 -5.02
N LYS A 317 -20.33 -7.03 -6.23
CA LYS A 317 -19.11 -6.74 -6.99
C LYS A 317 -18.37 -5.54 -6.40
N PRO A 318 -17.07 -5.72 -6.03
CA PRO A 318 -16.24 -4.63 -5.54
C PRO A 318 -15.84 -3.66 -6.66
N ILE A 319 -15.33 -2.49 -6.27
CA ILE A 319 -14.70 -1.58 -7.23
C ILE A 319 -13.25 -2.01 -7.46
N LEU A 320 -12.87 -2.18 -8.73
CA LEU A 320 -11.50 -2.51 -9.15
C LEU A 320 -10.81 -1.29 -9.71
N VAL A 321 -9.53 -1.09 -9.34
CA VAL A 321 -8.68 0.01 -9.84
C VAL A 321 -7.25 -0.48 -10.09
N HIS A 322 -6.75 -0.27 -11.31
CA HIS A 322 -5.36 -0.48 -11.70
C HIS A 322 -4.93 0.48 -12.81
N SER A 323 -3.61 0.60 -13.07
CA SER A 323 -3.02 1.59 -13.99
C SER A 323 -3.48 1.47 -15.45
N GLN A 324 -3.83 0.26 -15.89
CA GLN A 324 -4.27 0.01 -17.28
C GLN A 324 -5.77 0.29 -17.50
N MET A 325 -6.50 0.75 -16.48
CA MET A 325 -7.92 1.07 -16.64
C MET A 325 -8.14 2.50 -17.11
N PRO A 326 -9.19 2.76 -17.92
CA PRO A 326 -9.59 4.12 -18.22
C PRO A 326 -10.15 4.80 -16.98
N ASN A 327 -9.71 6.04 -16.73
CA ASN A 327 -10.19 6.92 -15.66
C ASN A 327 -10.19 6.28 -14.25
N PRO A 328 -9.06 5.75 -13.74
CA PRO A 328 -9.02 5.12 -12.43
C PRO A 328 -9.42 6.08 -11.30
N SER A 329 -9.10 7.37 -11.42
CA SER A 329 -9.43 8.40 -10.43
C SER A 329 -10.94 8.60 -10.26
N SER A 330 -11.75 8.43 -11.31
CA SER A 330 -13.21 8.50 -11.20
C SER A 330 -13.79 7.34 -10.39
N LYS A 331 -13.23 6.14 -10.54
CA LYS A 331 -13.63 4.96 -9.76
C LYS A 331 -13.25 5.08 -8.29
N ILE A 332 -12.07 5.63 -8.00
CA ILE A 332 -11.64 5.93 -6.62
C ILE A 332 -12.60 6.96 -5.99
N ARG A 333 -12.97 7.99 -6.74
CA ARG A 333 -13.97 8.98 -6.29
C ARG A 333 -15.32 8.32 -6.02
N ALA A 334 -15.80 7.50 -6.95
CA ALA A 334 -17.05 6.75 -6.77
C ALA A 334 -17.01 5.87 -5.51
N PHE A 335 -15.91 5.17 -5.25
CA PHE A 335 -15.77 4.42 -4.01
C PHE A 335 -15.81 5.33 -2.77
N ARG A 336 -15.17 6.49 -2.80
CA ARG A 336 -15.15 7.44 -1.68
C ARG A 336 -16.55 7.98 -1.33
N GLU A 337 -17.41 8.16 -2.35
CA GLU A 337 -18.75 8.78 -2.25
C GLU A 337 -19.88 7.76 -2.08
N THR A 338 -19.60 6.47 -2.17
CA THR A 338 -20.59 5.39 -2.05
C THR A 338 -20.36 4.50 -0.83
N ASP A 339 -21.34 3.66 -0.52
CA ASP A 339 -21.26 2.66 0.57
C ASP A 339 -20.69 1.31 0.13
N LYS A 340 -20.11 1.22 -1.08
CA LYS A 340 -19.45 0.01 -1.56
C LYS A 340 -18.47 -0.52 -0.53
N ARG A 341 -18.53 -1.84 -0.27
CA ARG A 341 -17.76 -2.46 0.81
C ARG A 341 -16.27 -2.53 0.49
N TRP A 342 -15.92 -2.93 -0.73
CA TRP A 342 -14.54 -3.24 -1.09
C TRP A 342 -14.03 -2.45 -2.28
N LEU A 343 -12.79 -2.01 -2.15
CA LEU A 343 -11.95 -1.49 -3.22
C LEU A 343 -10.78 -2.46 -3.43
N VAL A 344 -10.64 -2.99 -4.63
CA VAL A 344 -9.50 -3.84 -5.02
C VAL A 344 -8.54 -3.02 -5.87
N SER A 345 -7.26 -3.03 -5.53
CA SER A 345 -6.27 -2.21 -6.23
C SER A 345 -4.96 -2.96 -6.45
N VAL A 346 -4.30 -2.66 -7.57
CA VAL A 346 -2.91 -3.02 -7.84
C VAL A 346 -2.06 -1.77 -7.72
N ALA A 347 -1.27 -1.66 -6.66
CA ALA A 347 -0.33 -0.56 -6.36
C ALA A 347 -0.90 0.88 -6.35
N MET A 348 -1.93 1.22 -7.13
CA MET A 348 -2.41 2.60 -7.35
C MET A 348 -2.93 3.31 -6.09
N VAL A 349 -3.52 2.58 -5.15
CA VAL A 349 -4.10 3.15 -3.92
C VAL A 349 -3.09 3.14 -2.78
N SER A 350 -1.88 2.61 -2.99
CA SER A 350 -0.82 2.63 -1.98
C SER A 350 -0.29 4.04 -1.71
N GLU A 351 -0.50 5.01 -2.61
CA GLU A 351 -0.04 6.39 -2.45
C GLU A 351 -1.11 7.42 -2.80
N GLY A 352 -1.13 8.50 -2.03
CA GLY A 352 -1.79 9.76 -2.36
C GLY A 352 -3.32 9.84 -2.25
N VAL A 353 -4.04 8.73 -2.14
CA VAL A 353 -5.51 8.75 -2.11
C VAL A 353 -6.02 8.87 -0.67
N ASP A 354 -6.85 9.88 -0.38
CA ASP A 354 -7.50 10.04 0.92
C ASP A 354 -8.94 9.48 0.92
N ILE A 355 -9.12 8.31 1.52
CA ILE A 355 -10.43 7.67 1.71
C ILE A 355 -10.63 7.39 3.20
N LYS A 356 -11.16 8.36 3.93
CA LYS A 356 -11.28 8.34 5.39
C LYS A 356 -12.13 7.19 5.94
N ARG A 357 -12.99 6.56 5.11
CA ARG A 357 -13.85 5.45 5.51
C ARG A 357 -13.19 4.07 5.46
N LEU A 358 -11.97 3.95 4.94
CA LEU A 358 -11.23 2.68 4.93
C LEU A 358 -10.87 2.25 6.36
N ARG A 359 -11.11 0.97 6.67
CA ARG A 359 -10.89 0.36 8.00
C ARG A 359 -10.18 -0.97 7.97
N VAL A 360 -10.39 -1.74 6.92
CA VAL A 360 -9.81 -3.08 6.74
C VAL A 360 -8.90 -3.07 5.52
N LEU A 361 -7.70 -3.62 5.66
CA LEU A 361 -6.74 -3.82 4.59
C LEU A 361 -6.43 -5.31 4.48
N LEU A 362 -6.66 -5.87 3.30
CA LEU A 362 -6.08 -7.16 2.91
C LEU A 362 -4.80 -6.86 2.12
N TYR A 363 -3.67 -7.28 2.67
CA TYR A 363 -2.36 -6.91 2.17
C TYR A 363 -1.66 -8.08 1.51
N LEU A 364 -1.68 -8.13 0.19
CA LEU A 364 -1.02 -9.14 -0.62
C LEU A 364 -0.24 -8.49 -1.78
N PRO A 365 0.71 -7.59 -1.50
CA PRO A 365 1.37 -6.77 -2.52
C PRO A 365 2.41 -7.55 -3.32
N ASN A 366 2.89 -6.93 -4.40
CA ASN A 366 4.11 -7.35 -5.09
C ASN A 366 5.37 -6.80 -4.39
N ALA A 367 5.37 -5.51 -4.05
CA ALA A 367 6.48 -4.87 -3.36
C ALA A 367 6.53 -5.29 -1.88
N MET A 368 7.69 -5.82 -1.44
CA MET A 368 7.90 -6.35 -0.08
C MET A 368 8.78 -5.44 0.77
N THR A 369 8.81 -4.14 0.48
CA THR A 369 9.57 -3.16 1.26
C THR A 369 8.77 -2.67 2.47
N GLU A 370 9.45 -2.28 3.54
CA GLU A 370 8.82 -1.67 4.71
C GLU A 370 8.11 -0.36 4.34
N LEU A 371 8.68 0.39 3.40
CA LEU A 371 8.07 1.60 2.86
C LEU A 371 6.69 1.33 2.28
N ALA A 372 6.57 0.37 1.35
CA ALA A 372 5.29 0.00 0.73
C ALA A 372 4.28 -0.52 1.78
N PHE A 373 4.75 -1.27 2.78
CA PHE A 373 3.94 -1.76 3.89
C PHE A 373 3.35 -0.59 4.71
N ARG A 374 4.19 0.37 5.12
CA ARG A 374 3.76 1.55 5.88
C ARG A 374 2.83 2.46 5.08
N GLN A 375 3.08 2.63 3.80
CA GLN A 375 2.19 3.38 2.90
C GLN A 375 0.80 2.74 2.81
N ALA A 376 0.74 1.42 2.67
CA ALA A 376 -0.52 0.68 2.63
C ALA A 376 -1.30 0.83 3.95
N ILE A 377 -0.65 0.66 5.09
CA ILE A 377 -1.25 0.88 6.42
C ILE A 377 -1.75 2.32 6.55
N GLY A 378 -1.00 3.29 6.07
CA GLY A 378 -1.36 4.71 6.04
C GLY A 378 -2.70 5.00 5.37
N ARG A 379 -3.28 4.06 4.60
CA ARG A 379 -4.63 4.21 4.01
C ARG A 379 -5.76 3.91 4.98
N VAL A 380 -5.54 3.00 5.91
CA VAL A 380 -6.59 2.53 6.84
C VAL A 380 -6.49 3.15 8.24
N VAL A 381 -5.34 3.73 8.59
CA VAL A 381 -5.14 4.35 9.92
C VAL A 381 -5.59 5.82 10.00
N ARG A 382 -6.08 6.41 8.93
CA ARG A 382 -6.55 7.80 8.89
C ARG A 382 -7.81 7.98 9.72
N SER A 383 -7.78 8.88 10.70
CA SER A 383 -8.95 9.22 11.51
C SER A 383 -9.99 9.97 10.68
N ALA A 384 -11.28 9.67 10.90
CA ALA A 384 -12.41 10.38 10.29
C ALA A 384 -12.85 11.60 11.11
N GLY A 385 -12.19 11.90 12.20
CA GLY A 385 -12.47 13.02 13.10
C GLY A 385 -12.24 12.67 14.56
N ASN A 386 -12.53 13.59 15.46
CA ASN A 386 -12.27 13.42 16.89
C ASN A 386 -13.14 12.33 17.54
N ASP A 387 -14.30 12.04 16.95
CA ASP A 387 -15.24 11.02 17.44
C ASP A 387 -14.97 9.62 16.85
N ASP A 388 -13.90 9.47 16.07
CA ASP A 388 -13.53 8.20 15.45
C ASP A 388 -12.77 7.31 16.44
N ASP A 389 -13.49 6.48 17.15
CA ASP A 389 -12.97 5.50 18.10
C ASP A 389 -12.69 4.12 17.48
N THR A 390 -12.77 4.01 16.15
CA THR A 390 -12.55 2.75 15.44
C THR A 390 -11.07 2.42 15.31
N ARG A 391 -10.76 1.12 15.16
CA ARG A 391 -9.42 0.61 14.84
C ARG A 391 -9.30 0.29 13.36
N ALA A 392 -8.08 0.31 12.84
CA ALA A 392 -7.75 -0.29 11.57
C ALA A 392 -7.40 -1.77 11.74
N TYR A 393 -7.74 -2.59 10.76
CA TYR A 393 -7.40 -4.01 10.73
C TYR A 393 -6.66 -4.33 9.44
N VAL A 394 -5.52 -5.00 9.58
CA VAL A 394 -4.70 -5.45 8.45
C VAL A 394 -4.65 -6.96 8.48
N VAL A 395 -5.20 -7.60 7.46
CA VAL A 395 -5.06 -9.04 7.22
C VAL A 395 -3.90 -9.23 6.25
N MET A 396 -2.89 -9.94 6.67
CA MET A 396 -1.67 -10.18 5.88
C MET A 396 -1.24 -11.64 5.99
N PRO A 397 -0.55 -12.20 4.99
CA PRO A 397 0.06 -13.53 5.11
C PRO A 397 0.98 -13.62 6.32
N SER A 398 0.94 -14.76 7.01
CA SER A 398 1.92 -15.08 8.07
C SER A 398 3.28 -15.37 7.42
N PHE A 399 4.03 -14.33 7.16
CA PHE A 399 5.32 -14.34 6.46
C PHE A 399 6.34 -13.49 7.20
N SER A 400 7.55 -14.00 7.39
CA SER A 400 8.56 -13.42 8.28
C SER A 400 8.87 -11.94 8.03
N THR A 401 8.89 -11.53 6.76
CA THR A 401 9.15 -10.14 6.38
C THR A 401 8.04 -9.20 6.87
N PHE A 402 6.76 -9.56 6.61
CA PHE A 402 5.63 -8.75 7.05
C PHE A 402 5.46 -8.78 8.57
N GLU A 403 5.79 -9.91 9.19
CA GLU A 403 5.80 -10.02 10.65
C GLU A 403 6.77 -9.04 11.29
N THR A 404 7.98 -8.92 10.72
CA THR A 404 8.97 -7.94 11.19
C THR A 404 8.45 -6.50 11.08
N TYR A 405 7.83 -6.15 9.96
CA TYR A 405 7.29 -4.81 9.75
C TYR A 405 6.08 -4.53 10.67
N ALA A 406 5.19 -5.52 10.83
CA ALA A 406 4.04 -5.38 11.72
C ALA A 406 4.47 -5.17 13.18
N ARG A 407 5.47 -5.92 13.66
CA ARG A 407 6.03 -5.74 15.01
C ARG A 407 6.60 -4.36 15.21
N ARG A 408 7.37 -3.83 14.25
CA ARG A 408 7.90 -2.46 14.33
C ARG A 408 6.78 -1.42 14.47
N VAL A 409 5.71 -1.55 13.68
CA VAL A 409 4.54 -0.66 13.80
C VAL A 409 3.82 -0.84 15.14
N GLU A 410 3.67 -2.08 15.62
CA GLU A 410 3.10 -2.38 16.95
C GLU A 410 3.96 -1.77 18.07
N ASP A 411 5.29 -1.80 17.93
CA ASP A 411 6.23 -1.27 18.93
C ASP A 411 6.22 0.26 19.01
N GLU A 412 5.83 0.95 17.95
CA GLU A 412 5.63 2.39 17.97
C GLU A 412 4.38 2.82 18.76
N MET A 413 3.37 1.95 18.88
CA MET A 413 2.14 2.26 19.62
C MET A 413 2.32 2.09 21.13
N SER A 414 1.66 2.95 21.91
CA SER A 414 1.60 2.80 23.36
C SER A 414 0.95 1.47 23.79
N PRO A 415 1.25 0.92 24.97
CA PRO A 415 0.65 -0.33 25.47
C PRO A 415 -0.89 -0.29 25.49
N SER A 416 -1.49 0.85 25.81
CA SER A 416 -2.95 1.05 25.79
C SER A 416 -3.53 0.97 24.38
N ALA A 417 -2.84 1.53 23.40
CA ALA A 417 -3.23 1.45 22.00
C ALA A 417 -3.07 0.04 21.41
N ARG A 418 -2.01 -0.71 21.83
CA ARG A 418 -1.79 -2.10 21.40
C ARG A 418 -2.89 -3.04 21.90
N ASN A 419 -3.17 -3.00 23.19
CA ASN A 419 -3.97 -4.01 23.88
C ASN A 419 -5.48 -3.87 23.64
N GLY A 420 -5.91 -2.86 22.90
CA GLY A 420 -7.29 -2.76 22.46
C GLY A 420 -8.31 -2.68 23.59
N THR A 421 -8.00 -1.97 24.68
CA THR A 421 -8.93 -1.74 25.79
C THR A 421 -10.21 -0.99 25.36
N LEU A 422 -10.20 -0.44 24.16
CA LEU A 422 -11.36 0.16 23.50
C LEU A 422 -12.14 -0.91 22.69
N ARG A 423 -12.62 -1.96 23.35
CA ARG A 423 -13.66 -2.80 22.73
C ARG A 423 -14.97 -2.02 22.75
N PRO A 424 -15.65 -1.88 21.61
CA PRO A 424 -16.99 -1.33 21.61
C PRO A 424 -17.87 -2.18 22.52
N ARG A 425 -18.52 -1.55 23.46
CA ARG A 425 -19.52 -2.23 24.30
C ARG A 425 -20.86 -2.38 23.58
N PHE A 426 -21.06 -1.56 22.56
CA PHE A 426 -22.33 -1.46 21.83
C PHE A 426 -22.07 -1.29 20.33
N LYS A 427 -23.03 -1.70 19.50
CA LYS A 427 -23.09 -1.40 18.08
C LYS A 427 -24.19 -0.36 17.82
N ARG A 428 -24.00 0.58 16.90
CA ARG A 428 -25.00 1.58 16.55
C ARG A 428 -25.85 1.13 15.39
N CYS A 429 -27.16 1.31 15.53
CA CYS A 429 -28.09 1.10 14.43
C CYS A 429 -27.89 2.18 13.36
N GLY A 430 -27.67 1.76 12.09
CA GLY A 430 -27.48 2.69 10.98
C GLY A 430 -28.66 3.64 10.76
N PRO A 431 -29.92 3.12 10.73
CA PRO A 431 -31.10 3.95 10.49
C PRO A 431 -31.45 4.93 11.61
N CYS A 432 -31.39 4.52 12.90
CA CYS A 432 -31.86 5.35 14.00
C CYS A 432 -30.74 5.80 14.97
N GLY A 433 -29.52 5.37 14.80
CA GLY A 433 -28.37 5.73 15.66
C GLY A 433 -28.39 5.14 17.08
N HIS A 434 -29.40 4.32 17.43
CA HIS A 434 -29.51 3.72 18.76
C HIS A 434 -28.34 2.77 19.06
N GLU A 435 -27.81 2.82 20.28
CA GLU A 435 -26.75 1.92 20.76
C GLU A 435 -27.37 0.58 21.18
N CYS A 436 -27.05 -0.47 20.46
CA CYS A 436 -27.54 -1.83 20.68
C CYS A 436 -26.44 -2.73 21.22
N GLU A 437 -26.79 -3.79 21.93
CA GLU A 437 -25.84 -4.83 22.34
C GLU A 437 -25.17 -5.47 21.12
N LEU A 438 -23.91 -5.86 21.25
CA LEU A 438 -23.14 -6.47 20.15
C LEU A 438 -23.82 -7.71 19.56
N GLY A 439 -24.50 -8.51 20.38
CA GLY A 439 -25.21 -9.72 19.98
C GLY A 439 -26.63 -9.51 19.43
N ALA A 440 -27.17 -8.28 19.46
CA ALA A 440 -28.53 -8.02 18.98
C ALA A 440 -28.64 -8.34 17.47
N ARG A 441 -29.68 -9.05 17.06
CA ARG A 441 -29.97 -9.32 15.64
C ARG A 441 -30.71 -8.16 14.99
N ASP A 442 -31.57 -7.49 15.76
CA ASP A 442 -32.40 -6.40 15.34
C ASP A 442 -32.25 -5.22 16.30
N CYS A 443 -32.50 -4.01 15.84
CA CYS A 443 -32.48 -2.82 16.67
C CYS A 443 -33.75 -2.77 17.55
N PRO A 444 -33.65 -2.67 18.88
CA PRO A 444 -34.83 -2.66 19.77
C PRO A 444 -35.67 -1.40 19.65
N VAL A 445 -35.22 -0.36 18.91
CA VAL A 445 -35.91 0.91 18.76
C VAL A 445 -36.61 1.04 17.41
N CYS A 446 -36.03 0.53 16.33
CA CYS A 446 -36.60 0.70 14.99
C CYS A 446 -36.73 -0.62 14.21
N ASP A 447 -36.52 -1.75 14.88
CA ASP A 447 -36.63 -3.12 14.34
C ASP A 447 -35.78 -3.37 13.07
N SER A 448 -34.85 -2.47 12.74
CA SER A 448 -33.94 -2.70 11.61
C SER A 448 -33.00 -3.84 11.90
N ALA A 449 -33.00 -4.83 11.03
CA ALA A 449 -32.08 -5.97 11.12
C ALA A 449 -30.64 -5.51 10.90
N PHE A 450 -29.73 -6.03 11.71
CA PHE A 450 -28.30 -5.84 11.48
C PHE A 450 -27.83 -6.80 10.37
N PRO A 451 -26.98 -6.33 9.46
CA PRO A 451 -26.42 -7.19 8.42
C PRO A 451 -25.73 -8.40 9.05
N VAL A 452 -26.17 -9.60 8.69
CA VAL A 452 -25.52 -10.85 9.07
C VAL A 452 -24.67 -11.28 7.90
N ALA A 453 -23.37 -11.45 8.11
CA ALA A 453 -22.52 -12.10 7.12
C ALA A 453 -23.03 -13.55 6.94
N PRO A 454 -23.17 -14.05 5.70
CA PRO A 454 -23.50 -15.45 5.50
C PRO A 454 -22.44 -16.31 6.18
N GLU A 455 -22.86 -17.08 7.19
CA GLU A 455 -21.96 -18.01 7.88
C GLU A 455 -21.61 -19.15 6.91
N ARG A 456 -20.39 -19.13 6.40
CA ARG A 456 -19.81 -20.29 5.74
C ARG A 456 -19.16 -21.15 6.80
N LEU A 457 -19.57 -22.42 6.84
CA LEU A 457 -19.13 -23.38 7.83
C LEU A 457 -18.22 -24.42 7.17
N LYS A 458 -17.21 -24.89 7.91
CA LYS A 458 -16.36 -26.04 7.57
C LYS A 458 -16.63 -27.17 8.54
N ALA A 459 -16.72 -28.39 8.01
CA ALA A 459 -16.85 -29.58 8.82
C ALA A 459 -15.48 -29.96 9.45
N CYS A 460 -15.49 -30.39 10.70
CA CYS A 460 -14.31 -30.94 11.34
C CYS A 460 -14.03 -32.34 10.78
N VAL A 461 -12.82 -32.63 10.35
CA VAL A 461 -12.39 -33.91 9.81
C VAL A 461 -12.38 -35.07 10.83
N ASP A 462 -12.45 -34.75 12.12
CA ASP A 462 -12.37 -35.70 13.22
C ASP A 462 -13.77 -36.03 13.82
N CYS A 463 -14.66 -35.02 13.88
CA CYS A 463 -15.96 -35.18 14.55
C CYS A 463 -17.16 -34.65 13.74
N ASP A 464 -16.98 -34.28 12.48
CA ASP A 464 -17.98 -33.72 11.55
C ASP A 464 -18.73 -32.46 12.07
N ALA A 465 -18.35 -31.91 13.23
CA ALA A 465 -18.96 -30.71 13.75
C ALA A 465 -18.71 -29.52 12.84
N LEU A 466 -19.76 -28.75 12.53
CA LEU A 466 -19.69 -27.55 11.72
C LEU A 466 -19.08 -26.40 12.53
N ASN A 467 -18.05 -25.77 11.98
CA ASN A 467 -17.33 -24.67 12.60
C ASN A 467 -17.27 -23.48 11.63
N PRO A 468 -17.22 -22.24 12.11
CA PRO A 468 -16.93 -21.08 11.26
C PRO A 468 -15.64 -21.28 10.45
N MET A 469 -15.60 -20.79 9.21
CA MET A 469 -14.41 -20.93 8.34
C MET A 469 -13.14 -20.38 9.00
N ALA A 470 -13.26 -19.29 9.75
CA ALA A 470 -12.15 -18.65 10.47
C ALA A 470 -11.74 -19.36 11.78
N ALA A 471 -12.45 -20.43 12.19
CA ALA A 471 -12.14 -21.14 13.45
C ALA A 471 -10.76 -21.81 13.34
N LYS A 472 -9.88 -21.53 14.28
CA LYS A 472 -8.54 -22.14 14.39
C LYS A 472 -8.57 -23.54 15.04
N LYS A 473 -9.63 -23.82 15.81
CA LYS A 473 -9.86 -25.12 16.48
C LYS A 473 -11.32 -25.48 16.39
N CYS A 474 -11.59 -26.78 16.30
CA CYS A 474 -12.94 -27.30 16.40
C CYS A 474 -13.52 -27.00 17.77
N TYR A 475 -14.70 -26.41 17.83
CA TYR A 475 -15.38 -26.09 19.09
C TYR A 475 -15.86 -27.33 19.85
N THR A 476 -16.01 -28.46 19.15
CA THR A 476 -16.52 -29.70 19.72
C THR A 476 -15.39 -30.61 20.21
N CYS A 477 -14.39 -30.94 19.38
CA CYS A 477 -13.33 -31.87 19.74
C CYS A 477 -11.97 -31.21 20.02
N GLY A 478 -11.84 -29.91 19.79
CA GLY A 478 -10.60 -29.17 20.02
C GLY A 478 -9.51 -29.39 18.95
N LEU A 479 -9.80 -30.18 17.90
CA LEU A 479 -8.86 -30.38 16.79
C LEU A 479 -8.45 -29.02 16.20
N SER A 480 -7.15 -28.80 16.06
CA SER A 480 -6.63 -27.59 15.43
C SER A 480 -6.83 -27.69 13.90
N PHE A 481 -7.59 -26.75 13.35
CA PHE A 481 -7.71 -26.59 11.90
C PHE A 481 -6.43 -25.91 11.39
N GLN A 482 -5.48 -26.73 10.94
CA GLN A 482 -4.41 -26.24 10.12
C GLN A 482 -4.96 -26.09 8.70
N GLN A 483 -5.12 -24.87 8.23
CA GLN A 483 -5.52 -24.62 6.84
C GLN A 483 -4.41 -25.17 5.93
N SER A 484 -4.69 -26.28 5.28
CA SER A 484 -3.80 -26.88 4.30
C SER A 484 -4.43 -26.69 2.92
N PHE A 485 -3.69 -26.13 1.99
CA PHE A 485 -4.12 -25.89 0.63
C PHE A 485 -3.32 -26.82 -0.30
N ASN A 486 -4.02 -27.58 -1.13
CA ASN A 486 -3.39 -28.44 -2.11
C ASN A 486 -3.19 -27.65 -3.40
N ILE A 487 -1.98 -27.64 -3.93
CA ILE A 487 -1.59 -26.97 -5.16
C ILE A 487 -0.84 -27.96 -6.03
N THR A 488 -1.17 -28.05 -7.31
CA THR A 488 -0.41 -28.85 -8.26
C THR A 488 0.92 -28.17 -8.60
N LEU A 489 1.89 -28.96 -9.05
CA LEU A 489 3.18 -28.42 -9.50
C LEU A 489 3.01 -27.41 -10.64
N GLU A 490 2.04 -27.65 -11.54
CA GLU A 490 1.75 -26.74 -12.65
C GLU A 490 1.25 -25.39 -12.16
N GLU A 491 0.36 -25.35 -11.18
CA GLU A 491 -0.14 -24.13 -10.55
C GLU A 491 0.98 -23.39 -9.82
N ALA A 492 1.83 -24.11 -9.08
CA ALA A 492 2.97 -23.53 -8.38
C ALA A 492 4.01 -22.93 -9.36
N LEU A 493 4.24 -23.57 -10.51
CA LEU A 493 5.11 -23.05 -11.56
C LEU A 493 4.51 -21.86 -12.29
N ARG A 494 3.20 -21.84 -12.54
CA ARG A 494 2.49 -20.67 -13.10
C ARG A 494 2.70 -19.44 -12.23
N ALA A 495 2.53 -19.57 -10.94
CA ALA A 495 2.78 -18.48 -10.00
C ALA A 495 4.23 -17.98 -10.06
N GLY A 496 5.17 -18.90 -10.31
CA GLY A 496 6.58 -18.58 -10.44
C GLY A 496 6.95 -17.71 -11.63
N ALA A 497 6.14 -17.76 -12.68
CA ALA A 497 6.39 -17.07 -13.93
C ALA A 497 5.94 -15.58 -13.92
N ILE A 498 5.01 -15.20 -13.04
CA ILE A 498 4.31 -13.90 -13.08
C ILE A 498 4.93 -12.85 -12.15
N VAL A 499 6.05 -13.10 -11.50
CA VAL A 499 6.60 -12.16 -10.51
C VAL A 499 7.48 -11.11 -11.17
N ARG A 500 6.91 -9.97 -11.54
CA ARG A 500 7.65 -8.72 -11.70
C ARG A 500 8.04 -8.17 -10.31
N GLY A 501 9.31 -7.85 -10.12
CA GLY A 501 9.70 -6.85 -9.14
C GLY A 501 10.25 -7.32 -7.80
N MET A 502 10.87 -8.48 -7.70
CA MET A 502 11.60 -8.82 -6.46
C MET A 502 13.13 -8.89 -6.61
N ASP A 503 13.67 -9.00 -7.83
CA ASP A 503 15.12 -9.06 -8.09
C ASP A 503 15.46 -8.83 -9.58
N ILE A 504 14.68 -8.04 -10.33
CA ILE A 504 14.99 -7.78 -11.75
C ILE A 504 14.99 -6.27 -11.96
N ASP A 505 16.13 -5.76 -12.39
CA ASP A 505 16.35 -4.41 -12.90
C ASP A 505 15.53 -4.20 -14.18
N GLU A 506 15.04 -2.98 -14.42
CA GLU A 506 14.30 -2.66 -15.66
C GLU A 506 15.15 -2.90 -16.91
N ASP A 507 16.47 -2.73 -16.80
CA ASP A 507 17.42 -3.04 -17.88
C ASP A 507 17.46 -4.54 -18.19
N GLU A 508 17.34 -5.43 -17.19
CA GLU A 508 17.22 -6.89 -17.40
C GLU A 508 15.90 -7.26 -18.08
N VAL A 509 14.81 -6.53 -17.81
CA VAL A 509 13.51 -6.76 -18.46
C VAL A 509 13.59 -6.38 -19.94
N GLN A 510 14.22 -5.27 -20.25
CA GLN A 510 14.34 -4.76 -21.63
C GLN A 510 15.27 -5.65 -22.47
N GLU A 511 16.39 -6.11 -21.92
CA GLU A 511 17.28 -7.11 -22.53
C GLU A 511 16.56 -8.45 -22.77
N ALA A 512 15.66 -8.79 -21.87
CA ALA A 512 14.88 -10.01 -21.92
C ALA A 512 13.78 -9.97 -22.97
N GLU A 513 13.12 -8.84 -23.17
CA GLU A 513 12.14 -8.63 -24.23
C GLU A 513 12.77 -8.73 -25.62
N GLU A 514 14.03 -8.28 -25.76
CA GLU A 514 14.77 -8.43 -27.01
C GLU A 514 15.17 -9.89 -27.33
N ILE A 515 15.41 -10.69 -26.29
CA ILE A 515 15.93 -12.07 -26.41
C ILE A 515 14.79 -13.12 -26.39
N ALA A 516 13.63 -12.77 -25.81
CA ALA A 516 12.47 -13.67 -25.71
C ALA A 516 12.10 -14.36 -27.05
N PRO A 517 12.09 -13.67 -28.21
CA PRO A 517 11.79 -14.32 -29.49
C PRO A 517 12.81 -15.38 -29.90
N LEU A 518 14.07 -15.21 -29.55
CA LEU A 518 15.17 -16.13 -29.86
C LEU A 518 15.08 -17.40 -28.98
N VAL A 519 14.84 -17.23 -27.68
CA VAL A 519 14.67 -18.34 -26.73
C VAL A 519 13.43 -19.16 -27.08
N ARG A 520 12.32 -18.47 -27.40
CA ARG A 520 11.06 -19.08 -27.85
C ARG A 520 11.27 -19.97 -29.09
N ARG A 521 11.99 -19.46 -30.08
CA ARG A 521 12.30 -20.22 -31.31
C ARG A 521 13.18 -21.44 -31.03
N ARG A 522 14.13 -21.34 -30.11
CA ARG A 522 15.05 -22.44 -29.74
C ARG A 522 14.33 -23.57 -29.01
N ILE A 523 13.41 -23.23 -28.11
CA ILE A 523 12.63 -24.19 -27.35
C ILE A 523 11.56 -24.86 -28.21
N LEU A 524 10.88 -24.11 -29.08
CA LEU A 524 9.96 -24.71 -30.06
C LEU A 524 10.68 -25.67 -31.01
N GLY A 525 11.97 -25.46 -31.27
CA GLY A 525 12.82 -26.34 -32.07
C GLY A 525 13.35 -27.58 -31.32
N SER A 526 13.21 -27.67 -30.00
CA SER A 526 13.74 -28.79 -29.20
C SER A 526 12.94 -30.09 -29.34
N GLY A 527 11.70 -30.04 -29.83
CA GLY A 527 10.85 -31.20 -30.01
C GLY A 527 10.27 -31.80 -28.72
N ASP A 528 10.54 -31.21 -27.56
CA ASP A 528 9.97 -31.64 -26.28
C ASP A 528 8.55 -31.11 -26.11
N HIS A 529 7.56 -31.96 -26.42
CA HIS A 529 6.15 -31.63 -26.38
C HIS A 529 5.63 -31.20 -24.98
N ARG A 530 6.22 -31.69 -23.89
CA ARG A 530 5.83 -31.29 -22.52
C ARG A 530 6.35 -29.90 -22.21
N LEU A 531 7.61 -29.65 -22.51
CA LEU A 531 8.25 -28.34 -22.36
C LEU A 531 7.55 -27.29 -23.22
N ILE A 532 7.25 -27.60 -24.48
CA ILE A 532 6.54 -26.72 -25.42
C ILE A 532 5.15 -26.35 -24.89
N LYS A 533 4.39 -27.28 -24.32
CA LYS A 533 3.05 -27.02 -23.79
C LYS A 533 3.09 -26.11 -22.55
N ILE A 534 4.03 -26.34 -21.63
CA ILE A 534 4.22 -25.48 -20.45
C ILE A 534 4.62 -24.06 -20.87
N ILE A 535 5.51 -23.95 -21.84
CA ILE A 535 6.09 -22.69 -22.27
C ILE A 535 5.12 -21.87 -23.14
N GLN A 536 4.24 -22.50 -23.92
CA GLN A 536 3.20 -21.78 -24.68
C GLN A 536 2.18 -21.04 -23.79
N THR A 537 2.06 -21.43 -22.53
CA THR A 537 1.19 -20.78 -21.54
C THR A 537 1.89 -19.70 -20.71
N LEU A 538 3.21 -19.50 -20.88
CA LEU A 538 3.97 -18.52 -20.13
C LEU A 538 3.90 -17.13 -20.78
N PRO A 539 3.69 -16.06 -20.00
CA PRO A 539 3.80 -14.69 -20.49
C PRO A 539 5.23 -14.37 -20.94
N ASP A 540 5.37 -13.41 -21.85
CA ASP A 540 6.67 -13.09 -22.48
C ASP A 540 7.77 -12.73 -21.48
N GLU A 541 7.42 -12.13 -20.34
CA GLU A 541 8.34 -11.78 -19.25
C GLU A 541 8.99 -13.02 -18.58
N SER A 542 8.36 -14.18 -18.69
CA SER A 542 8.88 -15.44 -18.14
C SER A 542 10.03 -16.02 -18.96
N TRP A 543 10.14 -15.63 -20.22
CA TRP A 543 11.16 -16.12 -21.14
C TRP A 543 12.56 -15.63 -20.77
N ALA A 544 12.67 -14.46 -20.19
CA ALA A 544 13.91 -13.88 -19.70
C ALA A 544 14.59 -14.74 -18.63
N ARG A 545 13.78 -15.28 -17.71
CA ARG A 545 14.29 -16.15 -16.63
C ARG A 545 14.66 -17.54 -17.11
N LEU A 546 14.10 -18.00 -18.22
CA LEU A 546 14.49 -19.28 -18.82
C LEU A 546 15.89 -19.22 -19.42
N ARG A 547 16.36 -18.02 -19.87
CA ARG A 547 17.74 -17.84 -20.35
C ARG A 547 18.77 -18.20 -19.29
N THR A 548 18.62 -17.71 -18.05
CA THR A 548 19.54 -18.01 -16.94
C THR A 548 19.60 -19.50 -16.59
N ILE A 549 18.57 -20.26 -16.95
CA ILE A 549 18.54 -21.72 -16.79
C ILE A 549 19.28 -22.43 -17.95
N PHE A 550 19.25 -21.87 -19.16
CA PHE A 550 19.86 -22.48 -20.36
C PHE A 550 21.31 -22.04 -20.63
N ASP A 551 21.71 -20.85 -20.14
CA ASP A 551 23.12 -20.38 -20.27
C ASP A 551 24.03 -20.90 -19.13
N ALA A 552 23.47 -21.61 -18.14
CA ALA A 552 24.21 -22.24 -17.05
C ALA A 552 24.65 -23.70 -17.34
N ASN A 553 24.53 -24.17 -18.60
CA ASN A 553 25.03 -25.50 -19.04
C ASN A 553 26.01 -25.34 -20.17
#